data_d28e0a42cf136f957ed6e6283113033b
#
_entry.id   d28e0a42cf136f957ed6e6283113033b
#
_cell.length_a   1.000
_cell.length_b   1.000
_cell.length_c   1.000
_cell.angle_alpha   90.00
_cell.angle_beta   90.00
_cell.angle_gamma   90.00
#
_symmetry.space_group_name_H-M   'P 1'
#
loop_
_entity.id
_entity.type
_entity.pdbx_description
1 polymer ?
#
loop_
_entity_poly.entity_id
_entity_poly.type
_entity_poly.pdbx_seq_one_letter_code
_entity_poly.pdbx_strand_id
1 'polypeptide(L)'
;DGELFMLDLHEKRQGPHGLVAGMTGSGKSEFIITYILSMAVNFSPDEVAFLLIDYKGGGLAGAFEDKARGIHLPHLVGTITNLDGAAISRSMISIESELKRRQRIFNEAKSRCNEGTLDIYDYQRLYRAHRVEEPLPHLFIISDEFAELKSQQPEFMDKLISTARIGRSLGVHLILATQKPSGVVNDQIWSN
;
A
#
# COMPACT_ATOMS: atom_id res chain seq x y z
N ASP A 1 -12.50 12.81 -22.87
CA ASP A 1 -12.61 11.97 -24.09
C ASP A 1 -13.49 10.74 -23.91
N GLY A 2 -13.89 10.36 -22.69
CA GLY A 2 -14.81 9.25 -22.42
C GLY A 2 -14.22 7.85 -22.60
N GLU A 3 -12.92 7.73 -22.83
CA GLU A 3 -12.23 6.45 -22.86
C GLU A 3 -11.96 5.92 -21.45
N LEU A 4 -12.12 4.62 -21.27
CA LEU A 4 -11.81 3.95 -20.01
C LEU A 4 -10.28 3.89 -19.83
N PHE A 5 -9.80 4.47 -18.73
CA PHE A 5 -8.42 4.31 -18.32
C PHE A 5 -8.31 3.12 -17.35
N MET A 6 -7.63 2.07 -17.80
CA MET A 6 -7.39 0.86 -17.02
C MET A 6 -6.05 0.98 -16.30
N LEU A 7 -6.08 1.14 -14.98
CA LEU A 7 -4.86 1.15 -14.16
C LEU A 7 -4.65 -0.24 -13.54
N ASP A 8 -3.59 -0.91 -13.96
CA ASP A 8 -3.23 -2.26 -13.50
C ASP A 8 -1.84 -2.23 -12.84
N LEU A 9 -1.81 -2.31 -11.51
CA LEU A 9 -0.58 -2.34 -10.71
C LEU A 9 0.06 -3.74 -10.64
N HIS A 10 -0.18 -4.57 -11.65
CA HIS A 10 0.57 -5.80 -11.82
C HIS A 10 1.98 -5.48 -12.31
N GLU A 11 3.01 -6.19 -11.78
CA GLU A 11 4.42 -5.95 -12.12
C GLU A 11 4.74 -6.06 -13.63
N LYS A 12 3.95 -6.84 -14.37
CA LYS A 12 4.08 -7.01 -15.84
C LYS A 12 3.25 -5.99 -16.65
N ARG A 13 2.61 -5.04 -15.99
CA ARG A 13 1.77 -3.97 -16.60
C ARG A 13 2.35 -2.60 -16.28
N GLN A 14 1.61 -1.74 -15.54
CA GLN A 14 2.09 -0.42 -15.14
C GLN A 14 3.04 -0.44 -13.93
N GLY A 15 3.30 -1.63 -13.39
CA GLY A 15 4.21 -1.84 -12.27
C GLY A 15 3.49 -1.91 -10.93
N PRO A 16 4.16 -2.50 -9.90
CA PRO A 16 3.53 -2.79 -8.62
C PRO A 16 3.37 -1.54 -7.74
N HIS A 17 4.02 -0.43 -8.09
CA HIS A 17 4.03 0.81 -7.31
C HIS A 17 3.52 1.99 -8.12
N GLY A 18 3.06 3.05 -7.47
CA GLY A 18 2.48 4.21 -8.09
C GLY A 18 3.07 5.53 -7.57
N LEU A 19 3.19 6.50 -8.47
CA LEU A 19 3.52 7.89 -8.14
C LEU A 19 2.38 8.80 -8.61
N VAL A 20 1.84 9.57 -7.66
CA VAL A 20 0.77 10.55 -7.93
C VAL A 20 1.32 11.95 -7.69
N ALA A 21 1.44 12.75 -8.73
CA ALA A 21 1.91 14.12 -8.63
C ALA A 21 0.79 15.11 -8.99
N GLY A 22 0.64 16.15 -8.18
CA GLY A 22 -0.35 17.17 -8.43
C GLY A 22 -0.20 18.35 -7.48
N MET A 23 -0.37 19.57 -7.97
CA MET A 23 -0.33 20.78 -7.16
C MET A 23 -1.51 20.85 -6.18
N THR A 24 -1.43 21.73 -5.20
CA THR A 24 -2.56 22.03 -4.31
C THR A 24 -3.79 22.38 -5.14
N GLY A 25 -4.93 21.78 -4.81
CA GLY A 25 -6.19 21.98 -5.54
C GLY A 25 -6.31 21.24 -6.88
N SER A 26 -5.32 20.43 -7.27
CA SER A 26 -5.37 19.65 -8.53
C SER A 26 -6.27 18.39 -8.47
N GLY A 27 -6.85 18.08 -7.32
CA GLY A 27 -7.66 16.88 -7.13
C GLY A 27 -6.86 15.63 -6.71
N LYS A 28 -5.59 15.77 -6.31
CA LYS A 28 -4.74 14.64 -5.90
C LYS A 28 -5.37 13.77 -4.81
N SER A 29 -5.85 14.39 -3.73
CA SER A 29 -6.47 13.66 -2.61
C SER A 29 -7.81 13.03 -3.04
N GLU A 30 -8.60 13.71 -3.86
CA GLU A 30 -9.84 13.18 -4.45
C GLU A 30 -9.57 11.97 -5.34
N PHE A 31 -8.48 12.02 -6.13
CA PHE A 31 -8.05 10.87 -6.92
C PHE A 31 -7.72 9.67 -6.03
N ILE A 32 -6.95 9.87 -4.96
CA ILE A 32 -6.58 8.79 -4.02
C ILE A 32 -7.83 8.22 -3.35
N ILE A 33 -8.75 9.08 -2.88
CA ILE A 33 -10.01 8.65 -2.27
C ILE A 33 -10.82 7.82 -3.27
N THR A 34 -10.99 8.32 -4.49
CA THR A 34 -11.71 7.62 -5.57
C THR A 34 -11.06 6.27 -5.88
N TYR A 35 -9.74 6.22 -5.94
CA TYR A 35 -8.99 4.98 -6.18
C TYR A 35 -9.25 3.95 -5.08
N ILE A 36 -9.13 4.33 -3.80
CA ILE A 36 -9.39 3.45 -2.65
C ILE A 36 -10.84 2.96 -2.66
N LEU A 37 -11.82 3.85 -2.86
CA LEU A 37 -13.22 3.47 -2.90
C LEU A 37 -13.53 2.55 -4.07
N SER A 38 -12.96 2.81 -5.25
CA SER A 38 -13.12 1.95 -6.42
C SER A 38 -12.61 0.53 -6.14
N MET A 39 -11.45 0.40 -5.50
CA MET A 39 -10.93 -0.90 -5.10
C MET A 39 -11.83 -1.57 -4.05
N ALA A 40 -12.26 -0.83 -3.04
CA ALA A 40 -13.07 -1.35 -1.95
C ALA A 40 -14.48 -1.80 -2.39
N VAL A 41 -15.03 -1.20 -3.44
CA VAL A 41 -16.32 -1.63 -4.01
C VAL A 41 -16.20 -2.90 -4.83
N ASN A 42 -15.06 -3.12 -5.48
CA ASN A 42 -14.86 -4.23 -6.41
C ASN A 42 -14.18 -5.46 -5.78
N PHE A 43 -13.47 -5.29 -4.66
CA PHE A 43 -12.70 -6.35 -4.01
C PHE A 43 -13.03 -6.41 -2.52
N SER A 44 -13.01 -7.61 -1.97
CA SER A 44 -13.22 -7.82 -0.53
C SER A 44 -11.98 -7.41 0.30
N PRO A 45 -12.13 -7.21 1.63
CA PRO A 45 -10.98 -7.00 2.53
C PRO A 45 -9.99 -8.18 2.56
N ASP A 46 -10.42 -9.37 2.16
CA ASP A 46 -9.55 -10.54 2.00
C ASP A 46 -8.67 -10.47 0.75
N GLU A 47 -9.01 -9.60 -0.20
CA GLU A 47 -8.30 -9.44 -1.46
C GLU A 47 -7.45 -8.16 -1.49
N VAL A 48 -7.92 -7.08 -0.85
CA VAL A 48 -7.28 -5.76 -0.87
C VAL A 48 -7.35 -5.10 0.49
N ALA A 49 -6.24 -4.54 0.96
CA ALA A 49 -6.16 -3.78 2.20
C ALA A 49 -5.31 -2.51 2.01
N PHE A 50 -5.59 -1.48 2.81
CA PHE A 50 -4.92 -0.19 2.74
C PHE A 50 -4.28 0.19 4.08
N LEU A 51 -3.04 0.69 4.03
CA LEU A 51 -2.36 1.39 5.11
C LEU A 51 -2.11 2.83 4.65
N LEU A 52 -2.65 3.81 5.35
CA LEU A 52 -2.49 5.21 5.00
C LEU A 52 -1.43 5.88 5.84
N ILE A 53 -0.52 6.61 5.20
CA ILE A 53 0.47 7.49 5.84
C ILE A 53 0.06 8.91 5.51
N ASP A 54 -0.61 9.56 6.46
CA ASP A 54 -1.15 10.92 6.31
C ASP A 54 -0.32 11.90 7.12
N TYR A 55 0.64 12.53 6.43
CA TYR A 55 1.57 13.44 7.06
C TYR A 55 0.91 14.72 7.58
N LYS A 56 -0.17 15.19 6.95
CA LYS A 56 -0.86 16.45 7.28
C LYS A 56 -1.91 16.31 8.37
N GLY A 57 -2.02 15.16 8.99
CA GLY A 57 -2.82 15.03 10.21
C GLY A 57 -4.30 14.73 10.01
N GLY A 58 -4.64 13.87 9.05
CA GLY A 58 -5.96 13.23 9.05
C GLY A 58 -6.92 13.63 7.93
N GLY A 59 -6.49 14.43 6.95
CA GLY A 59 -7.35 14.81 5.84
C GLY A 59 -7.74 13.63 4.95
N LEU A 60 -6.79 12.78 4.61
CA LEU A 60 -7.03 11.58 3.81
C LEU A 60 -7.67 10.47 4.65
N ALA A 61 -7.14 10.20 5.84
CA ALA A 61 -7.66 9.16 6.73
C ALA A 61 -9.10 9.44 7.17
N GLY A 62 -9.44 10.72 7.43
CA GLY A 62 -10.79 11.14 7.82
C GLY A 62 -11.88 10.87 6.78
N ALA A 63 -11.51 10.65 5.51
CA ALA A 63 -12.47 10.24 4.49
C ALA A 63 -12.97 8.80 4.65
N PHE A 64 -12.25 7.96 5.41
CA PHE A 64 -12.52 6.52 5.56
C PHE A 64 -12.88 6.11 6.99
N GLU A 65 -12.82 7.04 7.94
CA GLU A 65 -13.09 6.78 9.35
C GLU A 65 -14.04 7.83 9.94
N ASP A 66 -15.11 7.40 10.59
CA ASP A 66 -15.90 8.22 11.51
C ASP A 66 -15.66 7.72 12.94
N LYS A 67 -14.68 8.31 13.60
CA LYS A 67 -14.29 7.92 14.97
C LYS A 67 -15.41 8.14 15.99
N ALA A 68 -16.27 9.13 15.76
CA ALA A 68 -17.38 9.44 16.66
C ALA A 68 -18.46 8.33 16.62
N ARG A 69 -18.62 7.70 15.47
CA ARG A 69 -19.59 6.61 15.26
C ARG A 69 -18.97 5.22 15.29
N GLY A 70 -17.64 5.12 15.39
CA GLY A 70 -16.92 3.86 15.32
C GLY A 70 -17.01 3.18 13.95
N ILE A 71 -17.26 3.95 12.89
CA ILE A 71 -17.37 3.43 11.53
C ILE A 71 -16.03 3.63 10.82
N HIS A 72 -15.55 2.60 10.17
CA HIS A 72 -14.35 2.65 9.33
C HIS A 72 -14.50 1.75 8.11
N LEU A 73 -13.78 2.07 7.05
CA LEU A 73 -13.71 1.22 5.86
C LEU A 73 -13.05 -0.12 6.24
N PRO A 74 -13.70 -1.28 6.04
CA PRO A 74 -13.16 -2.59 6.44
C PRO A 74 -11.81 -2.93 5.83
N HIS A 75 -11.48 -2.36 4.68
CA HIS A 75 -10.20 -2.53 3.96
C HIS A 75 -9.05 -1.75 4.59
N LEU A 76 -9.35 -0.76 5.48
CA LEU A 76 -8.34 0.07 6.11
C LEU A 76 -7.76 -0.65 7.33
N VAL A 77 -6.52 -1.14 7.21
CA VAL A 77 -5.84 -1.89 8.27
C VAL A 77 -5.07 -1.00 9.24
N GLY A 78 -4.87 0.26 8.91
CA GLY A 78 -4.26 1.23 9.80
C GLY A 78 -4.02 2.59 9.16
N THR A 79 -3.76 3.58 10.02
CA THR A 79 -3.39 4.94 9.64
C THR A 79 -2.19 5.39 10.48
N ILE A 80 -1.22 6.01 9.83
CA ILE A 80 -0.04 6.61 10.47
C ILE A 80 -0.17 8.12 10.30
N THR A 81 -0.65 8.79 11.34
CA THR A 81 -0.89 10.26 11.33
C THR A 81 0.10 11.01 12.21
N ASN A 82 0.73 10.32 13.16
CA ASN A 82 1.77 10.89 13.99
C ASN A 82 3.12 10.34 13.54
N LEU A 83 4.00 11.22 13.15
CA LEU A 83 5.34 10.93 12.64
C LEU A 83 6.43 11.35 13.64
N ASP A 84 6.15 11.32 14.94
CA ASP A 84 7.21 11.40 15.94
C ASP A 84 8.11 10.15 15.86
N GLY A 85 9.35 10.27 16.35
CA GLY A 85 10.34 9.21 16.20
C GLY A 85 9.91 7.87 16.80
N ALA A 86 9.11 7.87 17.88
CA ALA A 86 8.62 6.64 18.51
C ALA A 86 7.50 6.00 17.67
N ALA A 87 6.58 6.78 17.14
CA ALA A 87 5.52 6.30 16.26
C ALA A 87 6.07 5.75 14.95
N ILE A 88 7.04 6.43 14.35
CA ILE A 88 7.75 5.97 13.15
C ILE A 88 8.45 4.64 13.40
N SER A 89 9.20 4.51 14.50
CA SER A 89 9.89 3.27 14.83
C SER A 89 8.92 2.10 14.98
N ARG A 90 7.79 2.31 15.67
CA ARG A 90 6.73 1.28 15.80
C ARG A 90 6.12 0.91 14.45
N SER A 91 5.85 1.90 13.60
CA SER A 91 5.28 1.68 12.27
C SER A 91 6.23 0.86 11.39
N MET A 92 7.53 1.14 11.44
CA MET A 92 8.53 0.35 10.73
C MET A 92 8.59 -1.10 11.18
N ILE A 93 8.60 -1.32 12.50
CA ILE A 93 8.58 -2.67 13.07
C ILE A 93 7.32 -3.42 12.60
N SER A 94 6.17 -2.75 12.58
CA SER A 94 4.91 -3.35 12.12
C SER A 94 4.96 -3.74 10.63
N ILE A 95 5.47 -2.86 9.78
CA ILE A 95 5.61 -3.12 8.34
C ILE A 95 6.61 -4.26 8.08
N GLU A 96 7.76 -4.26 8.74
CA GLU A 96 8.75 -5.33 8.63
C GLU A 96 8.20 -6.68 9.14
N SER A 97 7.41 -6.65 10.23
CA SER A 97 6.77 -7.84 10.77
C SER A 97 5.73 -8.42 9.81
N GLU A 98 4.97 -7.56 9.14
CA GLU A 98 4.01 -7.98 8.11
C GLU A 98 4.72 -8.63 6.91
N LEU A 99 5.85 -8.09 6.45
CA LEU A 99 6.63 -8.75 5.39
C LEU A 99 7.11 -10.14 5.81
N LYS A 100 7.63 -10.28 7.03
CA LYS A 100 8.07 -11.57 7.57
C LYS A 100 6.90 -12.55 7.68
N ARG A 101 5.72 -12.06 8.13
CA ARG A 101 4.49 -12.87 8.20
C ARG A 101 4.11 -13.39 6.81
N ARG A 102 4.08 -12.53 5.79
CA ARG A 102 3.76 -12.89 4.40
C ARG A 102 4.75 -13.93 3.87
N GLN A 103 6.05 -13.72 4.09
CA GLN A 103 7.08 -14.67 3.67
C GLN A 103 6.89 -16.05 4.31
N ARG A 104 6.57 -16.09 5.61
CA ARG A 104 6.27 -17.34 6.32
C ARG A 104 5.05 -18.04 5.72
N ILE A 105 3.96 -17.32 5.52
CA ILE A 105 2.72 -17.84 4.92
C ILE A 105 2.99 -18.44 3.54
N PHE A 106 3.78 -17.77 2.70
CA PHE A 106 4.14 -18.29 1.38
C PHE A 106 4.96 -19.57 1.45
N ASN A 107 5.92 -19.62 2.38
CA ASN A 107 6.74 -20.82 2.57
C ASN A 107 5.90 -22.01 3.06
N GLU A 108 4.96 -21.79 3.96
CA GLU A 108 4.03 -22.80 4.43
C GLU A 108 3.09 -23.27 3.29
N ALA A 109 2.55 -22.36 2.49
CA ALA A 109 1.71 -22.68 1.35
C ALA A 109 2.48 -23.50 0.28
N LYS A 110 3.71 -23.11 -0.03
CA LYS A 110 4.58 -23.87 -0.95
C LYS A 110 4.75 -25.32 -0.48
N SER A 111 5.09 -25.51 0.78
CA SER A 111 5.29 -26.85 1.35
C SER A 111 4.00 -27.66 1.37
N ARG A 112 2.89 -27.05 1.80
CA ARG A 112 1.58 -27.74 1.93
C ARG A 112 0.99 -28.11 0.57
N CYS A 113 1.08 -27.22 -0.42
CA CYS A 113 0.46 -27.39 -1.72
C CYS A 113 1.36 -28.03 -2.77
N ASN A 114 2.63 -28.30 -2.42
CA ASN A 114 3.67 -28.79 -3.33
C ASN A 114 3.83 -27.88 -4.56
N GLU A 115 3.79 -26.58 -4.34
CA GLU A 115 3.94 -25.55 -5.37
C GLU A 115 5.41 -25.10 -5.48
N GLY A 116 5.78 -24.60 -6.64
CA GLY A 116 7.11 -24.02 -6.87
C GLY A 116 7.26 -22.62 -6.26
N THR A 117 7.58 -21.64 -7.09
CA THR A 117 7.60 -20.24 -6.66
C THR A 117 6.17 -19.69 -6.62
N LEU A 118 5.78 -19.10 -5.50
CA LEU A 118 4.48 -18.42 -5.34
C LEU A 118 4.68 -16.92 -5.30
N ASP A 119 3.81 -16.21 -6.01
CA ASP A 119 3.54 -14.79 -5.81
C ASP A 119 2.16 -14.59 -5.15
N ILE A 120 1.79 -13.34 -4.90
CA ILE A 120 0.52 -13.03 -4.26
C ILE A 120 -0.69 -13.48 -5.07
N TYR A 121 -0.62 -13.45 -6.40
CA TYR A 121 -1.70 -13.88 -7.28
C TYR A 121 -1.89 -15.40 -7.23
N ASP A 122 -0.79 -16.15 -7.19
CA ASP A 122 -0.80 -17.60 -6.99
C ASP A 122 -1.41 -17.94 -5.64
N TYR A 123 -0.99 -17.22 -4.58
CA TYR A 123 -1.52 -17.43 -3.23
C TYR A 123 -3.03 -17.18 -3.16
N GLN A 124 -3.51 -16.07 -3.71
CA GLN A 124 -4.94 -15.75 -3.73
C GLN A 124 -5.75 -16.77 -4.56
N ARG A 125 -5.15 -17.34 -5.60
CA ARG A 125 -5.78 -18.44 -6.35
C ARG A 125 -5.92 -19.71 -5.49
N LEU A 126 -4.88 -20.04 -4.70
CA LEU A 126 -4.94 -21.14 -3.73
C LEU A 126 -6.00 -20.89 -2.65
N TYR A 127 -6.11 -19.66 -2.16
CA TYR A 127 -7.13 -19.28 -1.18
C TYR A 127 -8.55 -19.44 -1.75
N ARG A 128 -8.82 -18.93 -2.94
CA ARG A 128 -10.10 -19.11 -3.63
C ARG A 128 -10.45 -20.57 -3.93
N ALA A 129 -9.44 -21.40 -4.12
CA ALA A 129 -9.60 -22.85 -4.30
C ALA A 129 -9.68 -23.63 -2.97
N HIS A 130 -9.75 -22.96 -1.82
CA HIS A 130 -9.76 -23.54 -0.46
C HIS A 130 -8.58 -24.47 -0.17
N ARG A 131 -7.43 -24.26 -0.81
CA ARG A 131 -6.19 -25.01 -0.56
C ARG A 131 -5.36 -24.40 0.59
N VAL A 132 -5.60 -23.14 0.91
CA VAL A 132 -5.07 -22.44 2.08
C VAL A 132 -6.22 -21.75 2.80
N GLU A 133 -6.11 -21.59 4.12
CA GLU A 133 -7.21 -21.12 4.97
C GLU A 133 -7.13 -19.61 5.27
N GLU A 134 -5.92 -19.08 5.37
CA GLU A 134 -5.70 -17.69 5.73
C GLU A 134 -5.78 -16.77 4.50
N PRO A 135 -6.65 -15.74 4.49
CA PRO A 135 -6.64 -14.76 3.42
C PRO A 135 -5.39 -13.89 3.50
N LEU A 136 -4.88 -13.51 2.34
CA LEU A 136 -3.75 -12.60 2.25
C LEU A 136 -4.04 -11.53 1.19
N PRO A 137 -4.51 -10.34 1.62
CA PRO A 137 -4.84 -9.28 0.69
C PRO A 137 -3.59 -8.63 0.10
N HIS A 138 -3.72 -8.06 -1.09
CA HIS A 138 -2.80 -7.03 -1.55
C HIS A 138 -2.80 -5.87 -0.56
N LEU A 139 -1.63 -5.46 -0.07
CA LEU A 139 -1.47 -4.36 0.87
C LEU A 139 -0.96 -3.12 0.13
N PHE A 140 -1.81 -2.10 0.04
CA PHE A 140 -1.46 -0.80 -0.53
C PHE A 140 -1.05 0.16 0.59
N ILE A 141 0.23 0.53 0.62
CA ILE A 141 0.76 1.56 1.51
C ILE A 141 0.72 2.88 0.73
N ILE A 142 -0.10 3.81 1.16
CA ILE A 142 -0.35 5.07 0.46
C ILE A 142 0.13 6.23 1.31
N SER A 143 1.07 7.03 0.79
CA SER A 143 1.56 8.25 1.43
C SER A 143 1.05 9.48 0.69
N ASP A 144 0.32 10.36 1.38
CA ASP A 144 -0.31 11.57 0.79
C ASP A 144 0.69 12.66 0.41
N GLU A 145 1.76 12.84 1.18
CA GLU A 145 2.81 13.85 0.90
C GLU A 145 4.20 13.28 1.22
N PHE A 146 4.70 12.44 0.30
CA PHE A 146 5.97 11.77 0.55
C PHE A 146 7.18 12.71 0.50
N ALA A 147 7.09 13.85 -0.17
CA ALA A 147 8.18 14.81 -0.22
C ALA A 147 8.51 15.35 1.17
N GLU A 148 7.49 15.62 1.96
CA GLU A 148 7.64 16.10 3.32
C GLU A 148 8.10 14.98 4.25
N LEU A 149 7.55 13.78 4.08
CA LEU A 149 8.01 12.57 4.78
C LEU A 149 9.49 12.29 4.52
N LYS A 150 9.95 12.37 3.28
CA LYS A 150 11.35 12.17 2.90
C LYS A 150 12.26 13.23 3.51
N SER A 151 11.80 14.49 3.56
CA SER A 151 12.57 15.60 4.13
C SER A 151 12.78 15.47 5.63
N GLN A 152 11.75 15.08 6.35
CA GLN A 152 11.76 15.03 7.82
C GLN A 152 12.19 13.67 8.37
N GLN A 153 11.93 12.59 7.64
CA GLN A 153 12.17 11.22 8.05
C GLN A 153 12.80 10.40 6.91
N PRO A 154 14.01 10.77 6.46
CA PRO A 154 14.65 10.14 5.30
C PRO A 154 14.88 8.64 5.51
N GLU A 155 15.28 8.20 6.70
CA GLU A 155 15.49 6.79 7.01
C GLU A 155 14.20 5.96 6.92
N PHE A 156 13.07 6.54 7.37
CA PHE A 156 11.78 5.89 7.23
C PHE A 156 11.38 5.74 5.77
N MET A 157 11.62 6.77 4.97
CA MET A 157 11.32 6.74 3.54
C MET A 157 12.16 5.69 2.80
N ASP A 158 13.46 5.63 3.06
CA ASP A 158 14.35 4.64 2.45
C ASP A 158 13.96 3.21 2.83
N LYS A 159 13.55 2.99 4.07
CA LYS A 159 13.02 1.71 4.52
C LYS A 159 11.69 1.35 3.86
N LEU A 160 10.77 2.30 3.68
CA LEU A 160 9.52 2.08 2.94
C LEU A 160 9.78 1.64 1.51
N ILE A 161 10.68 2.31 0.80
CA ILE A 161 11.08 1.97 -0.58
C ILE A 161 11.70 0.57 -0.62
N SER A 162 12.60 0.27 0.31
CA SER A 162 13.21 -1.06 0.42
C SER A 162 12.17 -2.15 0.70
N THR A 163 11.21 -1.87 1.58
CA THR A 163 10.09 -2.75 1.92
C THR A 163 9.20 -3.03 0.70
N ALA A 164 8.88 -2.00 -0.05
CA ALA A 164 8.08 -2.14 -1.27
C ALA A 164 8.79 -3.03 -2.31
N ARG A 165 10.09 -2.82 -2.50
CA ARG A 165 10.89 -3.65 -3.41
C ARG A 165 10.90 -5.13 -3.01
N ILE A 166 11.11 -5.42 -1.72
CA ILE A 166 11.11 -6.81 -1.20
C ILE A 166 9.69 -7.38 -1.22
N GLY A 167 8.70 -6.56 -0.89
CA GLY A 167 7.31 -6.94 -0.78
C GLY A 167 6.56 -7.11 -2.10
N ARG A 168 7.18 -6.77 -3.23
CA ARG A 168 6.58 -6.81 -4.56
C ARG A 168 5.89 -8.15 -4.87
N SER A 169 6.61 -9.26 -4.77
CA SER A 169 6.05 -10.60 -4.98
C SER A 169 5.09 -11.03 -3.85
N LEU A 170 5.20 -10.41 -2.69
CA LEU A 170 4.36 -10.66 -1.50
C LEU A 170 3.06 -9.84 -1.51
N GLY A 171 2.79 -9.08 -2.58
CA GLY A 171 1.60 -8.26 -2.73
C GLY A 171 1.62 -6.96 -1.91
N VAL A 172 2.79 -6.38 -1.68
CA VAL A 172 2.91 -5.06 -1.06
C VAL A 172 3.17 -4.01 -2.13
N HIS A 173 2.29 -3.02 -2.19
CA HIS A 173 2.31 -1.94 -3.16
C HIS A 173 2.52 -0.61 -2.45
N LEU A 174 3.38 0.25 -2.99
CA LEU A 174 3.62 1.59 -2.48
C LEU A 174 3.06 2.63 -3.46
N ILE A 175 2.17 3.47 -2.99
CA ILE A 175 1.65 4.61 -3.73
C ILE A 175 2.13 5.89 -3.03
N LEU A 176 2.99 6.63 -3.72
CA LEU A 176 3.55 7.88 -3.23
C LEU A 176 2.87 9.06 -3.89
N ALA A 177 2.28 9.94 -3.10
CA ALA A 177 1.67 11.15 -3.60
C ALA A 177 2.46 12.38 -3.14
N THR A 178 2.57 13.40 -4.02
CA THR A 178 3.27 14.64 -3.70
C THR A 178 2.76 15.83 -4.48
N GLN A 179 2.89 17.02 -3.88
CA GLN A 179 2.68 18.29 -4.56
C GLN A 179 3.94 18.78 -5.28
N LYS A 180 5.11 18.26 -4.92
CA LYS A 180 6.41 18.69 -5.46
C LYS A 180 7.20 17.48 -5.99
N PRO A 181 6.95 17.03 -7.23
CA PRO A 181 7.66 15.86 -7.78
C PRO A 181 9.13 16.14 -8.09
N SER A 182 9.48 17.39 -8.43
CA SER A 182 10.85 17.76 -8.79
C SER A 182 11.82 17.72 -7.60
N GLY A 183 12.97 17.07 -7.76
CA GLY A 183 14.01 16.95 -6.74
C GLY A 183 13.74 15.98 -5.60
N VAL A 184 12.56 15.36 -5.55
CA VAL A 184 12.19 14.40 -4.52
C VAL A 184 12.19 12.97 -5.06
N VAL A 185 11.82 12.80 -6.31
CA VAL A 185 11.87 11.52 -7.02
C VAL A 185 13.29 11.30 -7.53
N ASN A 186 13.96 10.30 -6.99
CA ASN A 186 15.30 9.87 -7.42
C ASN A 186 15.23 8.56 -8.20
N ASP A 187 16.36 8.13 -8.77
CA ASP A 187 16.45 6.90 -9.56
C ASP A 187 15.98 5.65 -8.80
N GLN A 188 16.13 5.62 -7.48
CA GLN A 188 15.64 4.53 -6.65
C GLN A 188 14.10 4.44 -6.61
N ILE A 189 13.42 5.58 -6.70
CA ILE A 189 11.95 5.63 -6.75
C ILE A 189 11.47 5.28 -8.16
N TRP A 190 12.18 5.78 -9.19
CA TRP A 190 11.84 5.50 -10.59
C TRP A 190 12.12 4.06 -11.05
N SER A 191 13.11 3.40 -10.44
CA SER A 191 13.53 2.05 -10.85
C SER A 191 12.75 0.91 -10.18
N ASN A 192 11.85 1.22 -9.27
CA ASN A 192 11.00 0.28 -8.57
C ASN A 192 9.54 0.43 -8.96
#